data_faa5f0064f3237f9978df1edfd62d40f
#
_entry.id   faa5f0064f3237f9978df1edfd62d40f
#
_cell.length_a   1.000
_cell.length_b   1.000
_cell.length_c   1.000
_cell.angle_alpha   90.00
_cell.angle_beta   90.00
_cell.angle_gamma   90.00
#
_symmetry.space_group_name_H-M   'P 1'
#
loop_
_entity.id
_entity.type
_entity.pdbx_description
1 polymer ?
#
loop_
_entity_poly.entity_id
_entity_poly.type
_entity_poly.pdbx_seq_one_letter_code
_entity_poly.pdbx_strand_id
1 'polypeptide(L)'
;MVVKYTEDHEWISVDGGVGTVGITGHAQEQLGDIVFVELPDVGKTVAKGDEAGVVESVKAASEIYAPVAGEIVEVNEALADAPGTANSDPTGAGWFFKVKLSDPSELDGLMDEAAYNDLIG
;
A
#
# COMPACT_ATOMS: atom_id res chain seq x y z
N MET A 1 16.91 -0.96 4.04
CA MET A 1 15.49 -0.84 3.65
C MET A 1 15.14 -1.94 2.67
N VAL A 2 14.04 -2.62 2.90
CA VAL A 2 13.58 -3.72 2.04
C VAL A 2 12.27 -3.30 1.37
N VAL A 3 12.20 -3.40 0.04
CA VAL A 3 11.01 -3.06 -0.72
C VAL A 3 10.48 -4.33 -1.39
N LYS A 4 9.20 -4.60 -1.19
CA LYS A 4 8.51 -5.77 -1.76
C LYS A 4 7.18 -5.33 -2.38
N TYR A 5 6.58 -6.23 -3.18
CA TYR A 5 5.38 -5.95 -3.95
C TYR A 5 4.40 -7.11 -3.84
N THR A 6 3.10 -6.80 -3.97
CA THR A 6 2.04 -7.81 -3.99
C THR A 6 1.45 -7.97 -5.38
N GLU A 7 0.70 -9.05 -5.57
CA GLU A 7 -0.05 -9.29 -6.81
C GLU A 7 -1.15 -8.26 -7.02
N ASP A 8 -1.58 -7.60 -5.95
CA ASP A 8 -2.63 -6.57 -6.00
C ASP A 8 -2.06 -5.17 -6.27
N HIS A 9 -0.78 -5.11 -6.65
CA HIS A 9 -0.09 -3.86 -7.01
C HIS A 9 0.07 -2.90 -5.84
N GLU A 10 0.35 -3.45 -4.68
CA GLU A 10 0.74 -2.69 -3.49
C GLU A 10 2.24 -2.87 -3.28
N TRP A 11 2.89 -1.83 -2.77
CA TRP A 11 4.28 -1.92 -2.35
C TRP A 11 4.38 -1.77 -0.85
N ILE A 12 5.44 -2.35 -0.28
CA ILE A 12 5.80 -2.16 1.12
C ILE A 12 7.30 -1.91 1.23
N SER A 13 7.66 -0.86 1.96
CA SER A 13 9.05 -0.51 2.22
C SER A 13 9.29 -0.63 3.72
N VAL A 14 10.16 -1.56 4.11
CA VAL A 14 10.36 -1.91 5.53
C VAL A 14 11.68 -1.35 6.04
N ASP A 15 11.60 -0.66 7.18
CA ASP A 15 12.76 -0.11 7.87
C ASP A 15 12.50 -0.24 9.38
N GLY A 16 13.39 -0.94 10.08
CA GLY A 16 13.30 -1.07 11.54
C GLY A 16 12.04 -1.79 12.03
N GLY A 17 11.52 -2.74 11.25
CA GLY A 17 10.32 -3.51 11.62
C GLY A 17 9.01 -2.81 11.33
N VAL A 18 9.05 -1.62 10.72
CA VAL A 18 7.86 -0.87 10.30
C VAL A 18 7.84 -0.80 8.78
N GLY A 19 6.73 -1.18 8.18
CA GLY A 19 6.53 -1.12 6.73
C GLY A 19 5.63 0.04 6.34
N THR A 20 6.07 0.82 5.35
CA THR A 20 5.25 1.85 4.71
C THR A 20 4.61 1.23 3.48
N VAL A 21 3.29 1.36 3.34
CA VAL A 21 2.51 0.70 2.29
C VAL A 21 1.83 1.72 1.41
N GLY A 22 1.85 1.49 0.11
CA GLY A 22 1.15 2.30 -0.86
C GLY A 22 0.84 1.47 -2.10
N ILE A 23 0.35 2.13 -3.15
CA ILE A 23 0.07 1.50 -4.44
C ILE A 23 1.20 1.83 -5.41
N THR A 24 1.40 0.95 -6.40
CA THR A 24 2.46 1.13 -7.40
C THR A 24 2.02 2.11 -8.49
N GLY A 25 2.98 2.57 -9.30
CA GLY A 25 2.68 3.38 -10.47
C GLY A 25 1.76 2.66 -11.44
N HIS A 26 1.92 1.33 -11.58
CA HIS A 26 1.04 0.52 -12.42
C HIS A 26 -0.40 0.57 -11.91
N ALA A 27 -0.61 0.46 -10.58
CA ALA A 27 -1.93 0.49 -9.99
C ALA A 27 -2.63 1.83 -10.22
N GLN A 28 -1.92 2.94 -10.03
CA GLN A 28 -2.53 4.27 -10.22
C GLN A 28 -2.88 4.53 -11.68
N GLU A 29 -2.08 4.01 -12.62
CA GLU A 29 -2.40 4.11 -14.05
C GLU A 29 -3.67 3.34 -14.39
N GLN A 30 -3.84 2.15 -13.82
CA GLN A 30 -5.03 1.32 -14.03
C GLN A 30 -6.27 1.97 -13.44
N LEU A 31 -6.15 2.61 -12.28
CA LEU A 31 -7.25 3.27 -11.60
C LEU A 31 -7.67 4.57 -12.27
N GLY A 32 -6.71 5.32 -12.82
CA GLY A 32 -6.96 6.69 -13.30
C GLY A 32 -6.96 7.68 -12.13
N ASP A 33 -7.60 8.83 -12.31
CA ASP A 33 -7.59 9.89 -11.30
C ASP A 33 -8.24 9.44 -10.00
N ILE A 34 -7.46 9.45 -8.93
CA ILE A 34 -7.92 9.06 -7.59
C ILE A 34 -8.59 10.26 -6.95
N VAL A 35 -9.83 10.07 -6.49
CA VAL A 35 -10.67 11.14 -5.96
C VAL A 35 -11.02 10.97 -4.49
N PHE A 36 -10.84 9.76 -3.94
CA PHE A 36 -11.13 9.49 -2.53
C PHE A 36 -10.27 8.35 -2.02
N VAL A 37 -9.80 8.47 -0.79
CA VAL A 37 -9.02 7.43 -0.11
C VAL A 37 -9.60 7.24 1.28
N GLU A 38 -9.89 5.99 1.64
CA GLU A 38 -10.27 5.63 3.00
C GLU A 38 -9.08 4.93 3.65
N LEU A 39 -8.56 5.50 4.72
CA LEU A 39 -7.40 4.99 5.44
C LEU A 39 -7.84 4.11 6.61
N PRO A 40 -7.01 3.13 7.03
CA PRO A 40 -7.32 2.32 8.20
C PRO A 40 -7.16 3.12 9.49
N ASP A 41 -7.73 2.62 10.57
CA ASP A 41 -7.59 3.25 11.88
C ASP A 41 -6.23 2.91 12.50
N VAL A 42 -5.57 3.90 13.05
CA VAL A 42 -4.34 3.70 13.84
C VAL A 42 -4.67 2.82 15.05
N GLY A 43 -3.85 1.82 15.29
CA GLY A 43 -4.05 0.86 16.37
C GLY A 43 -4.77 -0.41 15.94
N LYS A 44 -5.33 -0.45 14.73
CA LYS A 44 -5.98 -1.65 14.20
C LYS A 44 -4.94 -2.72 13.90
N THR A 45 -5.23 -3.95 14.29
CA THR A 45 -4.42 -5.12 13.92
C THR A 45 -5.00 -5.76 12.68
N VAL A 46 -4.16 -6.02 11.69
CA VAL A 46 -4.55 -6.65 10.42
C VAL A 46 -3.74 -7.92 10.20
N ALA A 47 -4.35 -8.89 9.52
CA ALA A 47 -3.65 -10.07 9.02
C ALA A 47 -3.27 -9.85 7.55
N LYS A 48 -2.31 -10.62 7.06
CA LYS A 48 -1.95 -10.59 5.64
C LYS A 48 -3.18 -10.88 4.80
N GLY A 49 -3.47 -10.01 3.84
CA GLY A 49 -4.62 -10.14 2.96
C GLY A 49 -5.91 -9.51 3.46
N ASP A 50 -5.93 -8.97 4.67
CA ASP A 50 -7.09 -8.23 5.17
C ASP A 50 -7.24 -6.91 4.43
N GLU A 51 -8.49 -6.46 4.29
CA GLU A 51 -8.77 -5.13 3.76
C GLU A 51 -8.27 -4.09 4.76
N ALA A 52 -7.37 -3.23 4.30
CA ALA A 52 -6.78 -2.20 5.15
C ALA A 52 -7.22 -0.79 4.77
N GLY A 53 -7.75 -0.60 3.56
CA GLY A 53 -8.22 0.69 3.11
C GLY A 53 -8.94 0.59 1.79
N VAL A 54 -9.42 1.71 1.29
CA VAL A 54 -10.13 1.79 0.01
C VAL A 54 -9.60 2.98 -0.77
N VAL A 55 -9.43 2.80 -2.08
CA VAL A 55 -9.11 3.88 -3.00
C VAL A 55 -10.21 3.96 -4.05
N GLU A 56 -10.75 5.15 -4.26
CA GLU A 56 -11.77 5.38 -5.29
C GLU A 56 -11.23 6.33 -6.35
N SER A 57 -11.43 5.94 -7.60
CA SER A 57 -11.07 6.76 -8.75
C SER A 57 -12.32 7.15 -9.52
N VAL A 58 -12.13 7.96 -10.55
CA VAL A 58 -13.22 8.35 -11.47
C VAL A 58 -13.82 7.14 -12.21
N LYS A 59 -13.12 5.99 -12.23
CA LYS A 59 -13.56 4.78 -12.93
C LYS A 59 -14.12 3.72 -12.01
N ALA A 60 -13.55 3.54 -10.82
CA ALA A 60 -13.81 2.37 -9.98
C ALA A 60 -13.37 2.59 -8.54
N ALA A 61 -13.86 1.73 -7.65
CA ALA A 61 -13.37 1.62 -6.28
C ALA A 61 -12.54 0.34 -6.17
N SER A 62 -11.46 0.38 -5.41
CA SER A 62 -10.59 -0.75 -5.19
C SER A 62 -10.17 -0.82 -3.72
N GLU A 63 -10.01 -2.03 -3.20
CA GLU A 63 -9.56 -2.22 -1.83
C GLU A 63 -8.05 -2.33 -1.78
N ILE A 64 -7.47 -1.81 -0.69
CA ILE A 64 -6.05 -1.95 -0.41
C ILE A 64 -5.93 -3.04 0.65
N TYR A 65 -5.21 -4.11 0.32
CA TYR A 65 -5.01 -5.23 1.23
C TYR A 65 -3.70 -5.09 2.00
N ALA A 66 -3.66 -5.59 3.23
CA ALA A 66 -2.45 -5.58 4.03
C ALA A 66 -1.46 -6.59 3.44
N PRO A 67 -0.25 -6.14 3.03
CA PRO A 67 0.74 -7.08 2.46
C PRO A 67 1.32 -8.01 3.52
N VAL A 68 1.26 -7.61 4.79
CA VAL A 68 1.76 -8.37 5.93
C VAL A 68 0.85 -8.16 7.12
N ALA A 69 0.94 -9.06 8.10
CA ALA A 69 0.23 -8.91 9.37
C ALA A 69 0.96 -7.93 10.28
N GLY A 70 0.20 -7.19 11.06
CA GLY A 70 0.76 -6.25 12.03
C GLY A 70 -0.25 -5.25 12.53
N GLU A 71 0.27 -4.26 13.25
CA GLU A 71 -0.54 -3.17 13.80
C GLU A 71 -0.34 -1.91 12.97
N ILE A 72 -1.43 -1.25 12.60
CA ILE A 72 -1.38 0.04 11.91
C ILE A 72 -0.90 1.09 12.91
N VAL A 73 0.26 1.69 12.64
CA VAL A 73 0.88 2.66 13.56
C VAL A 73 0.82 4.09 13.07
N GLU A 74 0.57 4.28 11.78
CA GLU A 74 0.49 5.62 11.19
C GLU A 74 -0.31 5.56 9.89
N VAL A 75 -1.04 6.63 9.58
CA VAL A 75 -1.73 6.79 8.30
C VAL A 75 -1.37 8.14 7.70
N ASN A 76 -1.40 8.23 6.36
CA ASN A 76 -1.06 9.47 5.65
C ASN A 76 -2.29 10.35 5.51
N GLU A 77 -2.56 11.17 6.49
CA GLU A 77 -3.72 12.04 6.50
C GLU A 77 -3.71 13.06 5.36
N ALA A 78 -2.54 13.44 4.89
CA ALA A 78 -2.41 14.34 3.73
C ALA A 78 -3.03 13.72 2.48
N LEU A 79 -3.03 12.40 2.37
CA LEU A 79 -3.62 11.70 1.23
C LEU A 79 -5.15 11.79 1.26
N ALA A 80 -5.74 11.82 2.44
CA ALA A 80 -7.20 12.01 2.58
C ALA A 80 -7.63 13.39 2.09
N ASP A 81 -6.80 14.42 2.33
CA ASP A 81 -7.07 15.79 1.88
C ASP A 81 -6.75 15.99 0.39
N ALA A 82 -5.76 15.26 -0.11
CA ALA A 82 -5.28 15.40 -1.48
C ALA A 82 -5.09 14.03 -2.13
N PRO A 83 -6.17 13.30 -2.44
CA PRO A 83 -6.08 11.94 -2.99
C PRO A 83 -5.25 11.83 -4.27
N GLY A 84 -5.20 12.88 -5.06
CA GLY A 84 -4.42 12.91 -6.29
C GLY A 84 -2.91 12.75 -6.08
N THR A 85 -2.43 12.89 -4.84
CA THR A 85 -1.03 12.62 -4.52
C THR A 85 -0.65 11.17 -4.80
N ALA A 86 -1.62 10.25 -4.67
CA ALA A 86 -1.39 8.83 -5.02
C ALA A 86 -1.16 8.64 -6.53
N ASN A 87 -1.65 9.56 -7.36
CA ASN A 87 -1.36 9.55 -8.79
C ASN A 87 0.02 10.16 -9.09
N SER A 88 0.31 11.32 -8.50
CA SER A 88 1.51 12.07 -8.83
C SER A 88 2.78 11.50 -8.20
N ASP A 89 2.67 10.87 -7.03
CA ASP A 89 3.83 10.33 -6.33
C ASP A 89 3.44 9.07 -5.52
N PRO A 90 3.03 7.99 -6.21
CA PRO A 90 2.51 6.79 -5.54
C PRO A 90 3.51 6.08 -4.63
N THR A 91 4.80 6.16 -4.94
CA THR A 91 5.84 5.48 -4.15
C THR A 91 6.57 6.41 -3.19
N GLY A 92 6.14 7.66 -3.09
CA GLY A 92 6.71 8.64 -2.18
C GLY A 92 5.64 9.27 -1.30
N ALA A 93 5.31 10.53 -1.55
CA ALA A 93 4.35 11.27 -0.73
C ALA A 93 2.95 10.67 -0.71
N GLY A 94 2.60 9.82 -1.68
CA GLY A 94 1.31 9.16 -1.78
C GLY A 94 1.18 7.84 -1.03
N TRP A 95 2.01 7.57 -0.04
CA TRP A 95 1.89 6.37 0.79
C TRP A 95 0.57 6.38 1.57
N PHE A 96 0.06 5.19 1.92
CA PHE A 96 -1.25 5.04 2.55
C PHE A 96 -1.17 4.88 4.06
N PHE A 97 -0.42 3.89 4.54
CA PHE A 97 -0.32 3.60 5.97
C PHE A 97 1.01 2.94 6.32
N LYS A 98 1.33 2.94 7.61
CA LYS A 98 2.49 2.21 8.14
C LYS A 98 2.02 1.13 9.08
N VAL A 99 2.63 -0.04 8.95
CA VAL A 99 2.31 -1.22 9.74
C VAL A 99 3.55 -1.72 10.46
N LYS A 100 3.41 -1.97 11.77
CA LYS A 100 4.46 -2.61 12.54
C LYS A 100 4.32 -4.11 12.35
N LEU A 101 5.30 -4.72 11.67
CA LEU A 101 5.24 -6.13 11.30
C LEU A 101 5.21 -7.03 12.54
N SER A 102 4.25 -7.97 12.58
CA SER A 102 4.24 -9.00 13.62
C SER A 102 5.13 -10.18 13.28
N ASP A 103 5.35 -10.43 11.98
CA ASP A 103 6.22 -11.51 11.50
C ASP A 103 6.96 -11.06 10.23
N PRO A 104 8.21 -10.58 10.38
CA PRO A 104 8.99 -10.13 9.22
C PRO A 104 9.24 -11.21 8.15
N SER A 105 9.11 -12.48 8.50
CA SER A 105 9.29 -13.57 7.52
C SER A 105 8.22 -13.59 6.46
N GLU A 106 7.10 -12.92 6.66
CA GLU A 106 6.06 -12.77 5.63
C GLU A 106 6.55 -12.03 4.40
N LEU A 107 7.59 -11.21 4.55
CA LEU A 107 8.20 -10.51 3.41
C LEU A 107 8.80 -11.48 2.38
N ASP A 108 9.21 -12.66 2.82
CA ASP A 108 9.81 -13.66 1.93
C ASP A 108 8.80 -14.21 0.91
N GLY A 109 7.51 -14.11 1.22
CA GLY A 109 6.43 -14.53 0.32
C GLY A 109 6.03 -13.47 -0.69
N LEU A 110 6.58 -12.27 -0.60
CA LEU A 110 6.26 -11.16 -1.50
C LEU A 110 7.28 -11.09 -2.64
N MET A 111 6.90 -10.40 -3.73
CA MET A 111 7.77 -10.25 -4.88
C MET A 111 8.80 -9.15 -4.65
N ASP A 112 10.02 -9.35 -5.16
CA ASP A 112 10.97 -8.26 -5.30
C ASP A 112 10.61 -7.44 -6.57
N GLU A 113 11.36 -6.38 -6.83
CA GLU A 113 11.08 -5.51 -7.97
C GLU A 113 11.15 -6.25 -9.30
N ALA A 114 12.15 -7.15 -9.47
CA ALA A 114 12.31 -7.88 -10.72
C ALA A 114 11.12 -8.81 -10.97
N ALA A 115 10.67 -9.55 -9.95
CA ALA A 115 9.52 -10.44 -10.07
C ALA A 115 8.24 -9.66 -10.34
N TYR A 116 8.07 -8.51 -9.69
CA TYR A 116 6.90 -7.66 -9.90
C TYR A 116 6.89 -7.09 -11.32
N ASN A 117 8.04 -6.64 -11.82
CA ASN A 117 8.13 -6.11 -13.18
C ASN A 117 7.80 -7.19 -14.22
N ASP A 118 8.17 -8.44 -13.97
CA ASP A 118 7.80 -9.56 -14.83
C ASP A 118 6.29 -9.79 -14.82
N LEU A 119 5.63 -9.60 -13.68
CA LEU A 119 4.19 -9.77 -13.54
C LEU A 119 3.42 -8.74 -14.37
N ILE A 120 3.83 -7.48 -14.33
CA ILE A 120 3.11 -6.41 -15.02
C ILE A 120 3.54 -6.21 -16.47
N GLY A 121 4.53 -6.95 -16.90
CA GLY A 121 4.99 -6.94 -18.27
C GLY A 121 6.13 -6.04 -18.56
#